data_8b7bc1802d2e10bc88e35fbe60991ce0
#
_entry.id   8b7bc1802d2e10bc88e35fbe60991ce0
#
_cell.length_a   1.000
_cell.length_b   1.000
_cell.length_c   1.000
_cell.angle_alpha   90.00
_cell.angle_beta   90.00
_cell.angle_gamma   90.00
#
_symmetry.space_group_name_H-M   'P 1'
#
loop_
_entity.id
_entity.type
_entity.pdbx_description
1 polymer ?
#
loop_
_entity_poly.entity_id
_entity_poly.type
_entity_poly.pdbx_seq_one_letter_code
_entity_poly.pdbx_strand_id
1 'polypeptide(L)'
;MARSPSDWSDRNEDRDRFGFDQTENELTELLGRFVPQWVAQRVIAVSVSVPDREFSVGDPVPFTVEIKNRLPVPVTVRTPTRRLWGWKVDGELGASDESTYAGDTASQFALEGSDHLRIEREWSGRFKRTGRDGDRTEYVLAEPGVHEITAFVATKEPQPQGSVEVELRR
;
A
#
# COMPACT_ATOMS: atom_id res chain seq x y z
N MET A 1 25.84 -2.65 -62.51
CA MET A 1 24.93 -3.55 -61.79
C MET A 1 25.29 -3.53 -60.33
N ALA A 2 24.57 -2.72 -59.55
CA ALA A 2 24.82 -2.52 -58.15
C ALA A 2 24.02 -3.55 -57.34
N ARG A 3 24.66 -4.27 -56.40
CA ARG A 3 23.97 -5.09 -55.42
C ARG A 3 23.79 -4.24 -54.15
N SER A 4 22.54 -4.06 -53.74
CA SER A 4 22.12 -3.42 -52.52
C SER A 4 22.51 -4.26 -51.30
N PRO A 5 22.97 -3.63 -50.21
CA PRO A 5 23.18 -4.28 -48.91
C PRO A 5 21.94 -4.05 -48.02
N SER A 6 21.03 -5.01 -48.03
CA SER A 6 19.87 -5.01 -47.11
C SER A 6 19.60 -6.45 -46.69
N ASP A 7 20.41 -6.98 -45.78
CA ASP A 7 20.10 -8.26 -45.13
C ASP A 7 20.91 -8.48 -43.84
N TRP A 8 20.82 -7.52 -42.91
CA TRP A 8 21.45 -7.67 -41.59
C TRP A 8 20.55 -7.27 -40.44
N SER A 9 19.26 -7.04 -40.66
CA SER A 9 18.36 -6.59 -39.59
C SER A 9 17.42 -7.66 -39.03
N ASP A 10 17.50 -8.90 -39.52
CA ASP A 10 16.45 -9.89 -39.23
C ASP A 10 16.90 -11.11 -38.43
N ARG A 11 17.95 -10.96 -37.62
CA ARG A 11 18.48 -12.09 -36.85
C ARG A 11 18.55 -11.88 -35.34
N ASN A 12 17.93 -10.82 -34.81
CA ASN A 12 17.95 -10.54 -33.36
C ASN A 12 16.56 -10.51 -32.70
N GLU A 13 15.49 -10.76 -33.45
CA GLU A 13 14.12 -10.77 -32.89
C GLU A 13 13.60 -12.19 -32.53
N ASP A 14 14.37 -13.23 -32.78
CA ASP A 14 13.91 -14.61 -32.61
C ASP A 14 14.46 -15.30 -31.33
N ARG A 15 15.08 -14.55 -30.41
CA ARG A 15 15.59 -15.09 -29.15
C ARG A 15 14.66 -14.90 -27.93
N ASP A 16 13.63 -14.09 -28.03
CA ASP A 16 12.67 -13.86 -26.94
C ASP A 16 11.41 -14.73 -27.03
N ARG A 17 11.38 -15.70 -27.96
CA ARG A 17 10.24 -16.61 -28.15
C ARG A 17 10.31 -17.96 -27.47
N PHE A 18 11.29 -18.19 -26.64
CA PHE A 18 11.29 -19.36 -25.77
C PHE A 18 10.81 -18.95 -24.36
N GLY A 19 9.57 -18.90 -24.17
CA GLY A 19 8.57 -19.34 -23.24
C GLY A 19 8.99 -19.65 -21.81
N PHE A 20 10.16 -19.23 -21.33
CA PHE A 20 10.57 -19.42 -19.93
C PHE A 20 9.96 -18.40 -19.01
N ASP A 21 9.75 -17.15 -19.45
CA ASP A 21 9.15 -16.11 -18.60
C ASP A 21 7.64 -16.32 -18.39
N GLN A 22 6.93 -16.88 -19.38
CA GLN A 22 5.51 -17.17 -19.23
C GLN A 22 5.25 -18.37 -18.31
N THR A 23 6.10 -19.37 -18.34
CA THR A 23 5.94 -20.56 -17.50
C THR A 23 6.29 -20.29 -16.05
N GLU A 24 7.27 -19.43 -15.77
CA GLU A 24 7.58 -18.99 -14.40
C GLU A 24 6.46 -18.13 -13.83
N ASN A 25 5.89 -17.21 -14.62
CA ASN A 25 4.75 -16.40 -14.20
C ASN A 25 3.49 -17.24 -13.95
N GLU A 26 3.18 -18.21 -14.80
CA GLU A 26 2.02 -19.09 -14.62
C GLU A 26 2.17 -20.02 -13.41
N LEU A 27 3.36 -20.59 -13.19
CA LEU A 27 3.64 -21.40 -12.01
C LEU A 27 3.63 -20.57 -10.72
N THR A 28 4.14 -19.34 -10.80
CA THR A 28 4.17 -18.39 -9.69
C THR A 28 2.76 -17.91 -9.34
N GLU A 29 1.92 -17.62 -10.32
CA GLU A 29 0.49 -17.33 -10.12
C GLU A 29 -0.28 -18.53 -9.56
N LEU A 30 0.00 -19.74 -10.03
CA LEU A 30 -0.62 -20.97 -9.52
C LEU A 30 -0.23 -21.24 -8.06
N LEU A 31 1.03 -21.05 -7.69
CA LEU A 31 1.49 -21.21 -6.30
C LEU A 31 0.88 -20.12 -5.39
N GLY A 32 0.76 -18.89 -5.85
CA GLY A 32 0.09 -17.80 -5.11
C GLY A 32 -1.41 -18.04 -4.88
N ARG A 33 -2.08 -18.81 -5.73
CA ARG A 33 -3.49 -19.22 -5.56
C ARG A 33 -3.69 -20.24 -4.44
N PHE A 34 -2.67 -20.96 -4.03
CA PHE A 34 -2.74 -21.97 -2.98
C PHE A 34 -2.45 -21.44 -1.57
N VAL A 35 -1.99 -20.18 -1.42
CA VAL A 35 -1.80 -19.60 -0.09
C VAL A 35 -3.16 -19.26 0.51
N PRO A 36 -3.61 -19.96 1.57
CA PRO A 36 -4.87 -19.64 2.22
C PRO A 36 -4.87 -18.19 2.75
N GLN A 37 -6.03 -17.51 2.71
CA GLN A 37 -6.14 -16.12 3.11
C GLN A 37 -5.67 -15.84 4.55
N TRP A 38 -5.89 -16.79 5.46
CA TRP A 38 -5.40 -16.66 6.84
C TRP A 38 -3.86 -16.69 6.94
N VAL A 39 -3.18 -17.39 6.00
CA VAL A 39 -1.72 -17.34 5.86
C VAL A 39 -1.32 -16.01 5.23
N ALA A 40 -1.98 -15.63 4.12
CA ALA A 40 -1.71 -14.38 3.41
C ALA A 40 -1.74 -13.18 4.37
N GLN A 41 -2.73 -13.10 5.24
CA GLN A 41 -2.86 -12.02 6.25
C GLN A 41 -1.71 -12.00 7.28
N ARG A 42 -1.13 -13.16 7.61
CA ARG A 42 -0.04 -13.27 8.60
C ARG A 42 1.34 -13.03 8.02
N VAL A 43 1.52 -13.29 6.74
CA VAL A 43 2.82 -13.13 6.07
C VAL A 43 3.00 -11.75 5.46
N ILE A 44 1.93 -10.98 5.33
CA ILE A 44 2.03 -9.58 5.00
C ILE A 44 2.44 -8.79 6.24
N ALA A 45 3.58 -8.09 6.12
CA ALA A 45 4.04 -7.16 7.15
C ALA A 45 3.73 -5.73 6.70
N VAL A 46 3.27 -4.92 7.62
CA VAL A 46 3.09 -3.48 7.42
C VAL A 46 4.00 -2.76 8.40
N SER A 47 4.75 -1.78 7.92
CA SER A 47 5.54 -0.88 8.76
C SER A 47 5.31 0.56 8.35
N VAL A 48 5.42 1.46 9.31
CA VAL A 48 5.33 2.91 9.11
C VAL A 48 6.61 3.53 9.64
N SER A 49 7.18 4.44 8.88
CA SER A 49 8.37 5.19 9.28
C SER A 49 8.21 6.67 8.97
N VAL A 50 8.84 7.51 9.79
CA VAL A 50 8.89 8.96 9.65
C VAL A 50 10.34 9.42 9.58
N PRO A 51 10.64 10.52 8.86
CA PRO A 51 12.01 11.06 8.80
C PRO A 51 12.44 11.71 10.13
N ASP A 52 11.48 12.24 10.88
CA ASP A 52 11.67 12.82 12.21
C ASP A 52 10.53 12.38 13.13
N ARG A 53 10.73 12.45 14.43
CA ARG A 53 9.69 12.13 15.42
C ARG A 53 9.04 13.36 16.04
N GLU A 54 9.57 14.54 15.77
CA GLU A 54 9.11 15.81 16.32
C GLU A 54 8.73 16.75 15.18
N PHE A 55 7.52 17.31 15.25
CA PHE A 55 7.00 18.27 14.28
C PHE A 55 6.30 19.42 15.01
N SER A 56 6.18 20.60 14.38
CA SER A 56 5.38 21.67 14.93
C SER A 56 3.89 21.46 14.68
N VAL A 57 3.05 21.91 15.59
CA VAL A 57 1.59 21.89 15.38
C VAL A 57 1.23 22.66 14.11
N GLY A 58 0.53 22.01 13.21
CA GLY A 58 0.11 22.57 11.93
C GLY A 58 1.06 22.32 10.77
N ASP A 59 2.27 21.82 11.03
CA ASP A 59 3.17 21.37 9.99
C ASP A 59 2.74 20.00 9.47
N PRO A 60 2.95 19.73 8.19
CA PRO A 60 2.69 18.41 7.62
C PRO A 60 3.69 17.39 8.15
N VAL A 61 3.20 16.19 8.44
CA VAL A 61 3.99 15.04 8.92
C VAL A 61 4.16 14.04 7.80
N PRO A 62 5.31 14.03 7.09
CA PRO A 62 5.56 13.04 6.06
C PRO A 62 5.86 11.67 6.69
N PHE A 63 5.35 10.62 6.08
CA PHE A 63 5.61 9.25 6.51
C PHE A 63 5.65 8.29 5.32
N THR A 64 6.32 7.17 5.52
CA THR A 64 6.43 6.10 4.54
C THR A 64 5.78 4.84 5.09
N VAL A 65 4.90 4.24 4.31
CA VAL A 65 4.31 2.93 4.56
C VAL A 65 5.03 1.90 3.72
N GLU A 66 5.44 0.80 4.32
CA GLU A 66 5.98 -0.35 3.61
C GLU A 66 5.10 -1.57 3.88
N ILE A 67 4.60 -2.18 2.82
CA ILE A 67 3.82 -3.41 2.85
C ILE A 67 4.67 -4.51 2.20
N LYS A 68 5.05 -5.53 2.96
CA LYS A 68 6.00 -6.55 2.53
C LYS A 68 5.39 -7.95 2.57
N ASN A 69 5.61 -8.71 1.52
CA ASN A 69 5.42 -10.16 1.52
C ASN A 69 6.65 -10.85 2.14
N ARG A 70 6.47 -11.54 3.27
CA ARG A 70 7.55 -12.27 3.96
C ARG A 70 7.84 -13.65 3.38
N LEU A 71 6.98 -14.16 2.48
CA LEU A 71 7.22 -15.43 1.82
C LEU A 71 8.03 -15.24 0.53
N PRO A 72 8.81 -16.26 0.13
CA PRO A 72 9.53 -16.26 -1.14
C PRO A 72 8.62 -16.56 -2.35
N VAL A 73 7.33 -16.75 -2.12
CA VAL A 73 6.31 -17.03 -3.15
C VAL A 73 5.28 -15.92 -3.22
N PRO A 74 4.63 -15.70 -4.35
CA PRO A 74 3.59 -14.69 -4.49
C PRO A 74 2.42 -14.95 -3.54
N VAL A 75 1.84 -13.87 -3.04
CA VAL A 75 0.67 -13.92 -2.14
C VAL A 75 -0.41 -13.00 -2.68
N THR A 76 -1.61 -13.53 -2.85
CA THR A 76 -2.79 -12.75 -3.18
C THR A 76 -3.57 -12.41 -1.91
N VAL A 77 -3.73 -11.12 -1.65
CA VAL A 77 -4.48 -10.59 -0.51
C VAL A 77 -5.84 -10.12 -0.99
N ARG A 78 -6.91 -10.61 -0.35
CA ARG A 78 -8.30 -10.22 -0.64
C ARG A 78 -8.79 -9.23 0.39
N THR A 79 -9.45 -8.19 -0.08
CA THR A 79 -10.09 -7.17 0.75
C THR A 79 -11.61 -7.21 0.56
N PRO A 80 -12.41 -7.02 1.62
CA PRO A 80 -13.87 -7.05 1.53
C PRO A 80 -14.45 -5.88 0.74
N THR A 81 -13.67 -4.84 0.54
CA THR A 81 -14.04 -3.61 -0.17
C THR A 81 -12.99 -3.26 -1.21
N ARG A 82 -13.23 -2.18 -1.99
CA ARG A 82 -12.24 -1.64 -2.94
C ARG A 82 -11.00 -1.07 -2.27
N ARG A 83 -11.06 -0.78 -0.97
CA ARG A 83 -9.90 -0.33 -0.22
C ARG A 83 -8.93 -1.50 -0.07
N LEU A 84 -7.72 -1.34 -0.58
CA LEU A 84 -6.65 -2.33 -0.45
C LEU A 84 -5.86 -2.13 0.85
N TRP A 85 -5.60 -0.88 1.18
CA TRP A 85 -4.90 -0.44 2.39
C TRP A 85 -5.41 0.94 2.81
N GLY A 86 -5.02 1.39 3.98
CA GLY A 86 -5.35 2.72 4.48
C GLY A 86 -4.49 3.09 5.68
N TRP A 87 -4.68 4.29 6.18
CA TRP A 87 -4.02 4.76 7.37
C TRP A 87 -4.94 5.61 8.25
N LYS A 88 -4.59 5.74 9.49
CA LYS A 88 -5.34 6.47 10.51
C LYS A 88 -4.38 7.12 11.50
N VAL A 89 -4.81 8.18 12.16
CA VAL A 89 -4.10 8.79 13.27
C VAL A 89 -4.95 8.68 14.51
N ASP A 90 -4.38 8.23 15.62
CA ASP A 90 -5.07 7.99 16.90
C ASP A 90 -6.33 7.12 16.75
N GLY A 91 -6.28 6.17 15.82
CA GLY A 91 -7.39 5.29 15.50
C GLY A 91 -8.46 5.91 14.59
N GLU A 92 -8.33 7.18 14.20
CA GLU A 92 -9.31 7.89 13.38
C GLU A 92 -8.90 7.93 11.90
N LEU A 93 -9.73 7.40 11.01
CA LEU A 93 -9.62 7.56 9.56
C LEU A 93 -9.85 9.00 9.09
N GLY A 94 -10.48 9.83 9.90
CA GLY A 94 -10.72 11.23 9.62
C GLY A 94 -9.47 12.11 9.55
N ALA A 95 -8.31 11.57 9.87
CA ALA A 95 -7.02 12.24 9.67
C ALA A 95 -6.45 12.02 8.26
N SER A 96 -6.99 11.04 7.52
CA SER A 96 -6.59 10.75 6.14
C SER A 96 -7.51 11.45 5.14
N ASP A 97 -6.95 11.87 4.01
CA ASP A 97 -7.74 12.40 2.88
C ASP A 97 -8.50 11.30 2.13
N GLU A 98 -8.39 10.06 2.57
CA GLU A 98 -9.07 8.94 1.97
C GLU A 98 -10.56 8.96 2.28
N SER A 99 -11.38 8.55 1.30
CA SER A 99 -12.81 8.40 1.52
C SER A 99 -13.09 7.42 2.67
N THR A 100 -13.87 7.86 3.64
CA THR A 100 -14.35 7.01 4.74
C THR A 100 -15.19 5.85 4.22
N TYR A 101 -15.82 6.03 3.06
CA TYR A 101 -16.60 5.02 2.36
C TYR A 101 -15.78 4.35 1.25
N ALA A 102 -15.40 3.10 1.46
CA ALA A 102 -14.88 2.22 0.40
C ALA A 102 -16.06 1.34 -0.06
N GLY A 103 -16.51 1.50 -1.30
CA GLY A 103 -17.66 0.75 -1.83
C GLY A 103 -17.57 -0.76 -1.53
N ASP A 104 -18.73 -1.42 -1.38
CA ASP A 104 -18.89 -2.82 -0.92
C ASP A 104 -18.36 -3.89 -1.93
N THR A 105 -17.65 -3.48 -2.98
CA THR A 105 -17.09 -4.41 -3.96
C THR A 105 -15.78 -4.98 -3.43
N ALA A 106 -15.75 -6.29 -3.25
CA ALA A 106 -14.52 -7.00 -2.89
C ALA A 106 -13.40 -6.78 -3.93
N SER A 107 -12.18 -6.67 -3.49
CA SER A 107 -10.99 -6.48 -4.32
C SER A 107 -9.87 -7.40 -3.89
N GLN A 108 -8.79 -7.43 -4.66
CA GLN A 108 -7.58 -8.18 -4.33
C GLN A 108 -6.36 -7.53 -4.95
N PHE A 109 -5.20 -7.79 -4.37
CA PHE A 109 -3.91 -7.45 -4.95
C PHE A 109 -2.91 -8.58 -4.68
N ALA A 110 -1.91 -8.69 -5.53
CA ALA A 110 -0.83 -9.65 -5.38
C ALA A 110 0.46 -8.92 -5.02
N LEU A 111 1.28 -9.55 -4.19
CA LEU A 111 2.67 -9.20 -3.94
C LEU A 111 3.54 -10.38 -4.32
N GLU A 112 4.54 -10.13 -5.16
CA GLU A 112 5.52 -11.14 -5.53
C GLU A 112 6.29 -11.65 -4.30
N GLY A 113 6.97 -12.77 -4.46
CA GLY A 113 7.74 -13.36 -3.38
C GLY A 113 8.84 -12.43 -2.88
N SER A 114 8.87 -12.19 -1.58
CA SER A 114 9.83 -11.28 -0.91
C SER A 114 9.74 -9.81 -1.37
N ASP A 115 8.75 -9.45 -2.16
CA ASP A 115 8.54 -8.08 -2.64
C ASP A 115 7.96 -7.16 -1.57
N HIS A 116 8.14 -5.86 -1.79
CA HIS A 116 7.61 -4.83 -0.92
C HIS A 116 7.07 -3.64 -1.74
N LEU A 117 5.96 -3.11 -1.29
CA LEU A 117 5.35 -1.89 -1.80
C LEU A 117 5.67 -0.75 -0.84
N ARG A 118 6.34 0.28 -1.33
CA ARG A 118 6.66 1.50 -0.58
C ARG A 118 5.77 2.64 -1.03
N ILE A 119 5.11 3.29 -0.08
CA ILE A 119 4.15 4.35 -0.33
C ILE A 119 4.48 5.54 0.57
N GLU A 120 4.71 6.70 -0.02
CA GLU A 120 4.92 7.95 0.70
C GLU A 120 3.60 8.70 0.86
N ARG A 121 3.33 9.18 2.07
CA ARG A 121 2.13 9.96 2.43
C ARG A 121 2.50 11.08 3.38
N GLU A 122 1.54 11.96 3.59
CA GLU A 122 1.67 13.10 4.47
C GLU A 122 0.37 13.27 5.27
N TRP A 123 0.51 13.46 6.56
CA TRP A 123 -0.60 13.88 7.40
C TRP A 123 -0.52 15.40 7.59
N SER A 124 -1.61 16.09 7.27
CA SER A 124 -1.69 17.55 7.37
C SER A 124 -1.67 18.11 8.80
N GLY A 125 -1.50 17.29 9.83
CA GLY A 125 -1.61 17.69 11.23
C GLY A 125 -3.03 18.08 11.64
N ARG A 126 -4.04 17.64 10.88
CA ARG A 126 -5.45 17.99 11.10
C ARG A 126 -6.34 16.76 11.10
N PHE A 127 -7.43 16.86 11.83
CA PHE A 127 -8.51 15.89 11.83
C PHE A 127 -9.73 16.45 11.10
N LYS A 128 -10.32 15.63 10.26
CA LYS A 128 -11.56 15.93 9.57
C LYS A 128 -12.73 15.67 10.53
N ARG A 129 -13.47 16.70 10.88
CA ARG A 129 -14.67 16.60 11.73
C ARG A 129 -15.89 16.91 10.88
N THR A 130 -16.92 16.07 10.98
CA THR A 130 -18.22 16.35 10.38
C THR A 130 -19.08 17.07 11.41
N GLY A 131 -19.56 18.27 11.08
CA GLY A 131 -20.43 19.06 11.95
C GLY A 131 -21.71 18.30 12.30
N ARG A 132 -22.36 18.70 13.42
CA ARG A 132 -23.59 18.07 13.94
C ARG A 132 -24.75 18.00 12.93
N ASP A 133 -24.76 18.91 11.96
CA ASP A 133 -25.80 19.01 10.93
C ASP A 133 -25.47 18.23 9.65
N GLY A 134 -24.37 17.46 9.63
CA GLY A 134 -23.98 16.60 8.50
C GLY A 134 -23.49 17.34 7.24
N ASP A 135 -23.60 18.64 7.20
CA ASP A 135 -23.42 19.47 5.99
C ASP A 135 -22.09 20.25 5.96
N ARG A 136 -21.33 20.26 7.04
CA ARG A 136 -20.07 21.00 7.12
C ARG A 136 -18.92 20.11 7.58
N THR A 137 -17.94 19.96 6.73
CA THR A 137 -16.68 19.33 7.10
C THR A 137 -15.71 20.43 7.60
N GLU A 138 -15.22 20.27 8.81
CA GLU A 138 -14.18 21.13 9.41
C GLU A 138 -12.87 20.34 9.55
N TYR A 139 -11.75 21.02 9.30
CA TYR A 139 -10.43 20.50 9.55
C TYR A 139 -9.87 21.16 10.82
N VAL A 140 -9.80 20.39 11.89
CA VAL A 140 -9.34 20.86 13.19
C VAL A 140 -7.87 20.48 13.36
N LEU A 141 -7.02 21.42 13.77
CA LEU A 141 -5.63 21.16 14.09
C LEU A 141 -5.53 20.09 15.20
N ALA A 142 -4.58 19.19 15.06
CA ALA A 142 -4.23 18.28 16.12
C ALA A 142 -3.66 19.07 17.31
N GLU A 143 -3.94 18.60 18.53
CA GLU A 143 -3.38 19.18 19.74
C GLU A 143 -1.90 18.82 19.87
N PRO A 144 -1.09 19.65 20.60
CA PRO A 144 0.27 19.25 20.96
C PRO A 144 0.26 17.93 21.76
N GLY A 145 1.18 17.04 21.46
CA GLY A 145 1.30 15.76 22.15
C GLY A 145 1.77 14.64 21.23
N VAL A 146 1.69 13.42 21.73
CA VAL A 146 2.06 12.21 21.01
C VAL A 146 0.85 11.73 20.22
N HIS A 147 1.05 11.49 18.92
CA HIS A 147 0.06 10.95 18.00
C HIS A 147 0.59 9.67 17.37
N GLU A 148 -0.28 8.68 17.19
CA GLU A 148 0.04 7.41 16.55
C GLU A 148 -0.47 7.37 15.13
N ILE A 149 0.45 7.25 14.16
CA ILE A 149 0.12 7.01 12.75
C ILE A 149 0.14 5.49 12.53
N THR A 150 -1.00 4.92 12.17
CA THR A 150 -1.16 3.49 11.90
C THR A 150 -1.55 3.28 10.44
N ALA A 151 -0.80 2.46 9.71
CA ALA A 151 -1.19 1.95 8.39
C ALA A 151 -1.65 0.50 8.49
N PHE A 152 -2.58 0.11 7.62
CA PHE A 152 -3.15 -1.23 7.63
C PHE A 152 -3.50 -1.71 6.23
N VAL A 153 -3.48 -3.01 6.02
CA VAL A 153 -4.07 -3.66 4.84
C VAL A 153 -5.53 -3.99 5.14
N ALA A 154 -6.45 -3.54 4.29
CA ALA A 154 -7.90 -3.57 4.56
C ALA A 154 -8.53 -4.98 4.43
N THR A 155 -7.91 -6.00 5.02
CA THR A 155 -8.42 -7.38 5.08
C THR A 155 -9.52 -7.52 6.13
N LYS A 156 -10.17 -8.69 6.16
CA LYS A 156 -10.92 -9.13 7.36
C LYS A 156 -9.94 -9.42 8.48
N GLU A 157 -10.41 -9.44 9.72
CA GLU A 157 -9.59 -9.77 10.88
C GLU A 157 -8.91 -11.17 10.76
N PRO A 158 -7.62 -11.31 11.17
CA PRO A 158 -6.74 -10.27 11.69
C PRO A 158 -6.21 -9.35 10.57
N GLN A 159 -6.23 -8.04 10.83
CA GLN A 159 -5.80 -7.01 9.89
C GLN A 159 -4.30 -6.74 10.03
N PRO A 160 -3.46 -6.98 8.98
CA PRO A 160 -2.06 -6.59 9.02
C PRO A 160 -1.93 -5.08 9.20
N GLN A 161 -1.21 -4.63 10.21
CA GLN A 161 -1.00 -3.22 10.50
C GLN A 161 0.37 -2.96 11.11
N GLY A 162 0.82 -1.70 11.00
CA GLY A 162 2.03 -1.19 11.64
C GLY A 162 1.82 0.26 12.02
N SER A 163 2.50 0.73 13.07
CA SER A 163 2.36 2.09 13.56
C SER A 163 3.70 2.75 13.90
N VAL A 164 3.68 4.07 13.99
CA VAL A 164 4.76 4.91 14.48
C VAL A 164 4.18 6.06 15.29
N GLU A 165 4.87 6.43 16.37
CA GLU A 165 4.52 7.62 17.16
C GLU A 165 5.31 8.84 16.69
N VAL A 166 4.63 9.99 16.66
CA VAL A 166 5.18 11.30 16.39
C VAL A 166 4.73 12.27 17.47
N GLU A 167 5.57 13.23 17.84
CA GLU A 167 5.26 14.27 18.81
C GLU A 167 5.03 15.61 18.11
N LEU A 168 3.87 16.22 18.34
CA LEU A 168 3.58 17.59 17.89
C LEU A 168 3.89 18.57 19.02
N ARG A 169 4.76 19.54 18.72
CA ARG A 169 5.18 20.61 19.64
C ARG A 169 4.63 21.96 19.19
N ARG A 170 4.41 22.85 20.15
CA ARG A 170 4.03 24.24 19.89
C ARG A 170 5.19 25.06 19.37
#